data_4c4dbcdc0c7ccb78e88b9614163125e5
#
_entry.id   4c4dbcdc0c7ccb78e88b9614163125e5
#
_cell.length_a   1.000
_cell.length_b   1.000
_cell.length_c   1.000
_cell.angle_alpha   90.00
_cell.angle_beta   90.00
_cell.angle_gamma   90.00
#
_symmetry.space_group_name_H-M   'P 1'
#
loop_
_entity.id
_entity.type
_entity.pdbx_description
1 polymer ?
#
loop_
_entity_poly.entity_id
_entity_poly.type
_entity_poly.pdbx_seq_one_letter_code
_entity_poly.pdbx_strand_id
1 'polypeptide(L)'
;KALRDEAIATGEMIELNQEKLPGCLYHRTAENDVARVEDRTFICSREKENAGPTNNWMDPKEMYAKLTKLYDGVMKGRTMYVIPYSMGPIGSPIAKVGVELTDSIYVVLNMDIMTRMGAQAFKNLPDDSNDFGSINSAYGGNVLLGKKCFALRIASYQGWKEGWMAEHMLILGVKKPDGDIKYITAAFPSACGKTNLAMLIPPEGYKKAGYEVFTVGDDIAWMKQGPDGRLYAINPENGFFGVAP
;
A
#
# COMPACT_ATOMS: atom_id res chain seq x y z
N LYS A 1 16.21 10.56 -6.23
CA LYS A 1 16.60 11.98 -6.42
C LYS A 1 16.50 12.37 -7.89
N ALA A 2 17.20 11.70 -8.83
CA ALA A 2 17.20 12.09 -10.25
C ALA A 2 15.77 12.23 -10.85
N LEU A 3 14.89 11.26 -10.63
CA LEU A 3 13.50 11.34 -11.11
C LEU A 3 12.69 12.49 -10.47
N ARG A 4 12.95 12.80 -9.21
CA ARG A 4 12.34 13.97 -8.57
C ARG A 4 12.80 15.28 -9.23
N ASP A 5 14.10 15.41 -9.47
CA ASP A 5 14.68 16.60 -10.12
C ASP A 5 14.15 16.73 -11.57
N GLU A 6 14.00 15.61 -12.28
CA GLU A 6 13.40 15.54 -13.60
C GLU A 6 11.92 15.98 -13.60
N ALA A 7 11.12 15.45 -12.68
CA ALA A 7 9.70 15.81 -12.56
C ALA A 7 9.49 17.30 -12.24
N ILE A 8 10.39 17.90 -11.47
CA ILE A 8 10.37 19.34 -11.19
C ILE A 8 10.78 20.12 -12.45
N ALA A 9 11.85 19.70 -13.13
CA ALA A 9 12.36 20.38 -14.32
C ALA A 9 11.36 20.36 -15.50
N THR A 10 10.59 19.27 -15.63
CA THR A 10 9.54 19.14 -16.65
C THR A 10 8.23 19.81 -16.27
N GLY A 11 8.08 20.26 -15.03
CA GLY A 11 6.83 20.83 -14.51
C GLY A 11 5.75 19.80 -14.18
N GLU A 12 6.05 18.50 -14.22
CA GLU A 12 5.14 17.45 -13.78
C GLU A 12 4.86 17.57 -12.29
N MET A 13 5.86 18.00 -11.52
CA MET A 13 5.72 18.33 -10.10
C MET A 13 6.17 19.75 -9.81
N ILE A 14 5.51 20.38 -8.84
CA ILE A 14 5.79 21.73 -8.39
C ILE A 14 6.27 21.68 -6.94
N GLU A 15 7.39 22.29 -6.64
CA GLU A 15 7.85 22.42 -5.26
C GLU A 15 6.94 23.39 -4.49
N LEU A 16 6.45 22.92 -3.34
CA LEU A 16 5.75 23.79 -2.40
C LEU A 16 6.76 24.69 -1.66
N ASN A 17 6.26 25.58 -0.82
CA ASN A 17 7.13 26.42 0.01
C ASN A 17 8.03 25.57 0.89
N GLN A 18 9.30 25.46 0.52
CA GLN A 18 10.28 24.57 1.16
C GLN A 18 10.71 25.03 2.57
N GLU A 19 10.47 26.29 2.94
CA GLU A 19 10.69 26.76 4.32
C GLU A 19 9.62 26.23 5.26
N LYS A 20 8.35 26.16 4.79
CA LYS A 20 7.21 25.71 5.59
C LYS A 20 6.96 24.21 5.45
N LEU A 21 7.21 23.66 4.28
CA LEU A 21 6.90 22.30 3.88
C LEU A 21 8.11 21.64 3.19
N PRO A 22 9.21 21.42 3.93
CA PRO A 22 10.44 20.89 3.36
C PRO A 22 10.23 19.52 2.73
N GLY A 23 10.68 19.36 1.48
CA GLY A 23 10.55 18.11 0.73
C GLY A 23 9.20 17.90 0.06
N CYS A 24 8.19 18.74 0.30
CA CYS A 24 6.86 18.56 -0.25
C CYS A 24 6.77 19.03 -1.70
N LEU A 25 6.11 18.19 -2.51
CA LEU A 25 5.81 18.44 -3.91
C LEU A 25 4.29 18.43 -4.12
N TYR A 26 3.83 19.18 -5.09
CA TYR A 26 2.47 19.16 -5.58
C TYR A 26 2.43 18.57 -6.99
N HIS A 27 1.51 17.64 -7.22
CA HIS A 27 1.19 17.09 -8.53
C HIS A 27 -0.31 17.21 -8.80
N ARG A 28 -0.69 17.58 -10.01
CA ARG A 28 -2.08 17.62 -10.42
C ARG A 28 -2.42 16.34 -11.17
N THR A 29 -3.20 15.47 -10.57
CA THR A 29 -3.70 14.25 -11.20
C THR A 29 -4.95 14.51 -12.05
N ALA A 30 -5.31 13.54 -12.91
CA ALA A 30 -6.57 13.56 -13.63
C ALA A 30 -7.75 13.40 -12.66
N GLU A 31 -8.92 13.95 -13.02
CA GLU A 31 -10.14 13.88 -12.20
C GLU A 31 -10.58 12.45 -11.88
N ASN A 32 -10.25 11.50 -12.75
CA ASN A 32 -10.58 10.07 -12.57
C ASN A 32 -9.51 9.29 -11.80
N ASP A 33 -8.42 9.94 -11.36
CA ASP A 33 -7.43 9.34 -10.45
C ASP A 33 -7.96 9.41 -9.01
N VAL A 34 -8.97 8.59 -8.73
CA VAL A 34 -9.64 8.53 -7.43
C VAL A 34 -9.01 7.47 -6.54
N ALA A 35 -9.15 7.64 -5.22
CA ALA A 35 -8.61 6.74 -4.20
C ALA A 35 -9.13 5.30 -4.31
N ARG A 36 -10.29 5.11 -4.92
CA ARG A 36 -10.95 3.81 -5.08
C ARG A 36 -11.51 3.67 -6.48
N VAL A 37 -11.28 2.50 -7.07
CA VAL A 37 -11.81 2.09 -8.37
C VAL A 37 -12.52 0.75 -8.21
N GLU A 38 -13.50 0.70 -7.33
CA GLU A 38 -14.18 -0.55 -6.93
C GLU A 38 -14.89 -1.23 -8.11
N ASP A 39 -15.49 -0.44 -8.98
CA ASP A 39 -16.18 -0.87 -10.20
C ASP A 39 -15.24 -1.52 -11.23
N ARG A 40 -13.95 -1.25 -11.14
CA ARG A 40 -12.91 -1.73 -12.05
C ARG A 40 -11.88 -2.64 -11.38
N THR A 41 -12.13 -3.07 -10.14
CA THR A 41 -11.27 -3.98 -9.39
C THR A 41 -11.94 -5.35 -9.32
N PHE A 42 -11.21 -6.39 -9.74
CA PHE A 42 -11.71 -7.75 -9.82
C PHE A 42 -10.77 -8.72 -9.13
N ILE A 43 -11.33 -9.71 -8.46
CA ILE A 43 -10.62 -10.92 -8.03
C ILE A 43 -10.83 -11.99 -9.09
N CYS A 44 -9.73 -12.50 -9.63
CA CYS A 44 -9.74 -13.48 -10.72
C CYS A 44 -9.34 -14.88 -10.22
N SER A 45 -10.03 -15.34 -9.18
CA SER A 45 -9.91 -16.71 -8.67
C SER A 45 -10.50 -17.72 -9.67
N ARG A 46 -10.04 -18.98 -9.62
CA ARG A 46 -10.59 -20.05 -10.48
C ARG A 46 -12.06 -20.27 -10.23
N GLU A 47 -12.48 -20.27 -8.97
CA GLU A 47 -13.86 -20.41 -8.55
C GLU A 47 -14.38 -19.04 -8.10
N LYS A 48 -15.55 -18.67 -8.58
CA LYS A 48 -16.18 -17.38 -8.31
C LYS A 48 -16.40 -17.13 -6.81
N GLU A 49 -16.79 -18.18 -6.09
CA GLU A 49 -17.07 -18.15 -4.65
C GLU A 49 -15.85 -17.70 -3.83
N ASN A 50 -14.66 -17.97 -4.33
CA ASN A 50 -13.40 -17.58 -3.67
C ASN A 50 -13.12 -16.07 -3.74
N ALA A 51 -13.81 -15.32 -4.59
CA ALA A 51 -13.69 -13.85 -4.60
C ALA A 51 -14.32 -13.20 -3.36
N GLY A 52 -15.18 -13.92 -2.66
CA GLY A 52 -15.93 -13.42 -1.51
C GLY A 52 -17.15 -12.58 -1.90
N PRO A 53 -17.97 -12.18 -0.92
CA PRO A 53 -19.28 -11.58 -1.18
C PRO A 53 -19.22 -10.12 -1.65
N THR A 54 -18.11 -9.43 -1.43
CA THR A 54 -18.00 -7.97 -1.66
C THR A 54 -17.09 -7.59 -2.84
N ASN A 55 -16.37 -8.55 -3.42
CA ASN A 55 -15.49 -8.29 -4.55
C ASN A 55 -16.15 -8.62 -5.87
N ASN A 56 -15.86 -7.84 -6.91
CA ASN A 56 -16.20 -8.23 -8.26
C ASN A 56 -15.33 -9.43 -8.67
N TRP A 57 -15.90 -10.32 -9.43
CA TRP A 57 -15.20 -11.47 -9.99
C TRP A 57 -15.20 -11.45 -11.51
N MET A 58 -14.13 -11.93 -12.10
CA MET A 58 -14.02 -12.20 -13.54
C MET A 58 -13.20 -13.48 -13.76
N ASP A 59 -13.56 -14.26 -14.76
CA ASP A 59 -12.79 -15.44 -15.13
C ASP A 59 -11.34 -15.08 -15.45
N PRO A 60 -10.32 -15.78 -14.92
CA PRO A 60 -8.93 -15.47 -15.15
C PRO A 60 -8.53 -15.40 -16.63
N LYS A 61 -9.03 -16.29 -17.47
CA LYS A 61 -8.70 -16.32 -18.92
C LYS A 61 -9.29 -15.11 -19.64
N GLU A 62 -10.53 -14.76 -19.29
CA GLU A 62 -11.20 -13.57 -19.82
C GLU A 62 -10.43 -12.30 -19.41
N MET A 63 -10.02 -12.20 -18.14
CA MET A 63 -9.25 -11.07 -17.65
C MET A 63 -7.88 -10.98 -18.32
N TYR A 64 -7.16 -12.09 -18.48
CA TYR A 64 -5.88 -12.10 -19.21
C TYR A 64 -6.05 -11.61 -20.65
N ALA A 65 -7.04 -12.07 -21.37
CA ALA A 65 -7.30 -11.63 -22.74
C ALA A 65 -7.62 -10.13 -22.79
N LYS A 66 -8.42 -9.63 -21.85
CA LYS A 66 -8.75 -8.22 -21.73
C LYS A 66 -7.54 -7.36 -21.40
N LEU A 67 -6.74 -7.74 -20.40
CA LEU A 67 -5.55 -7.00 -19.98
C LEU A 67 -4.47 -7.00 -21.06
N THR A 68 -4.21 -8.13 -21.71
CA THR A 68 -3.26 -8.21 -22.82
C THR A 68 -3.61 -7.21 -23.91
N LYS A 69 -4.88 -7.14 -24.29
CA LYS A 69 -5.36 -6.19 -25.28
C LYS A 69 -5.22 -4.72 -24.85
N LEU A 70 -5.45 -4.43 -23.54
CA LEU A 70 -5.35 -3.07 -23.01
C LEU A 70 -3.90 -2.62 -22.87
N TYR A 71 -2.98 -3.53 -22.57
CA TYR A 71 -1.57 -3.19 -22.35
C TYR A 71 -0.70 -3.26 -23.61
N ASP A 72 -1.22 -3.83 -24.70
CA ASP A 72 -0.48 -3.92 -25.96
C ASP A 72 -0.11 -2.54 -26.50
N GLY A 73 1.18 -2.24 -26.48
CA GLY A 73 1.74 -0.97 -26.97
C GLY A 73 1.36 0.27 -26.17
N VAL A 74 0.68 0.15 -25.02
CA VAL A 74 0.14 1.30 -24.26
C VAL A 74 1.22 2.31 -23.84
N MET A 75 2.45 1.87 -23.60
CA MET A 75 3.58 2.72 -23.21
C MET A 75 4.54 3.03 -24.38
N LYS A 76 4.15 2.73 -25.61
CA LYS A 76 4.99 2.96 -26.79
C LYS A 76 5.40 4.44 -26.93
N GLY A 77 6.69 4.69 -27.07
CA GLY A 77 7.24 6.04 -27.19
C GLY A 77 7.41 6.78 -25.86
N ARG A 78 7.16 6.12 -24.72
CA ARG A 78 7.38 6.65 -23.38
C ARG A 78 8.35 5.79 -22.58
N THR A 79 8.92 6.32 -21.51
CA THR A 79 9.77 5.56 -20.60
C THR A 79 8.91 4.60 -19.78
N MET A 80 9.23 3.32 -19.78
CA MET A 80 8.61 2.35 -18.92
C MET A 80 9.51 2.16 -17.68
N TYR A 81 8.98 2.51 -16.52
CA TYR A 81 9.62 2.25 -15.25
C TYR A 81 9.20 0.88 -14.73
N VAL A 82 10.18 0.08 -14.30
CA VAL A 82 9.98 -1.24 -13.70
C VAL A 82 10.40 -1.15 -12.25
N ILE A 83 9.44 -1.27 -11.34
CA ILE A 83 9.62 -0.98 -9.93
C ILE A 83 9.42 -2.25 -9.12
N PRO A 84 10.50 -2.94 -8.70
CA PRO A 84 10.37 -4.00 -7.70
C PRO A 84 10.04 -3.39 -6.35
N TYR A 85 9.10 -3.99 -5.62
CA TYR A 85 8.69 -3.50 -4.31
C TYR A 85 8.28 -4.62 -3.36
N SER A 86 8.36 -4.36 -2.06
CA SER A 86 7.81 -5.21 -1.01
C SER A 86 6.68 -4.48 -0.26
N MET A 87 5.54 -5.15 -0.15
CA MET A 87 4.51 -4.80 0.83
C MET A 87 4.80 -5.61 2.10
N GLY A 88 4.95 -4.88 3.19
CA GLY A 88 5.46 -5.44 4.44
C GLY A 88 6.98 -5.29 4.60
N PRO A 89 7.48 -5.39 5.84
CA PRO A 89 8.90 -5.31 6.14
C PRO A 89 9.68 -6.40 5.40
N ILE A 90 10.82 -6.02 4.80
CA ILE A 90 11.71 -6.97 4.12
C ILE A 90 12.20 -8.01 5.15
N GLY A 91 12.08 -9.30 4.82
CA GLY A 91 12.36 -10.41 5.72
C GLY A 91 11.17 -10.89 6.55
N SER A 92 10.02 -10.23 6.51
CA SER A 92 8.81 -10.74 7.15
C SER A 92 8.25 -11.95 6.39
N PRO A 93 7.85 -13.03 7.11
CA PRO A 93 7.33 -14.25 6.47
C PRO A 93 5.97 -14.05 5.77
N ILE A 94 5.31 -12.93 6.01
CA ILE A 94 4.05 -12.57 5.34
C ILE A 94 4.18 -11.36 4.42
N ALA A 95 5.40 -10.82 4.23
CA ALA A 95 5.64 -9.80 3.22
C ALA A 95 5.37 -10.36 1.82
N LYS A 96 4.87 -9.52 0.94
CA LYS A 96 4.60 -9.87 -0.46
C LYS A 96 5.43 -8.99 -1.38
N VAL A 97 6.04 -9.62 -2.36
CA VAL A 97 6.85 -8.96 -3.37
C VAL A 97 6.02 -8.71 -4.62
N GLY A 98 6.23 -7.58 -5.25
CA GLY A 98 5.58 -7.23 -6.49
C GLY A 98 6.49 -6.45 -7.43
N VAL A 99 6.03 -6.31 -8.66
CA VAL A 99 6.62 -5.44 -9.68
C VAL A 99 5.53 -4.49 -10.19
N GLU A 100 5.77 -3.20 -10.10
CA GLU A 100 4.96 -2.17 -10.74
C GLU A 100 5.55 -1.81 -12.10
N LEU A 101 4.72 -1.77 -13.12
CA LEU A 101 5.06 -1.23 -14.44
C LEU A 101 4.29 0.06 -14.65
N THR A 102 4.99 1.16 -14.86
CA THR A 102 4.37 2.47 -15.07
C THR A 102 5.20 3.34 -16.00
N ASP A 103 4.58 4.31 -16.64
CA ASP A 103 5.22 5.36 -17.41
C ASP A 103 5.19 6.74 -16.73
N SER A 104 4.76 6.79 -15.48
CA SER A 104 4.58 8.01 -14.70
C SER A 104 5.63 8.15 -13.59
N ILE A 105 6.41 9.23 -13.62
CA ILE A 105 7.35 9.57 -12.53
C ILE A 105 6.59 9.80 -11.23
N TYR A 106 5.40 10.40 -11.29
CA TYR A 106 4.53 10.58 -10.12
C TYR A 106 4.23 9.25 -9.43
N VAL A 107 3.89 8.20 -10.17
CA VAL A 107 3.67 6.86 -9.62
C VAL A 107 4.95 6.30 -9.00
N VAL A 108 6.11 6.44 -9.67
CA VAL A 108 7.40 5.99 -9.12
C VAL A 108 7.69 6.63 -7.77
N LEU A 109 7.51 7.94 -7.65
CA LEU A 109 7.79 8.68 -6.42
C LEU A 109 6.81 8.31 -5.29
N ASN A 110 5.55 8.03 -5.64
CA ASN A 110 4.58 7.54 -4.65
C ASN A 110 4.86 6.11 -4.22
N MET A 111 5.32 5.24 -5.12
CA MET A 111 5.74 3.88 -4.75
C MET A 111 6.93 3.89 -3.80
N ASP A 112 7.87 4.84 -3.95
CA ASP A 112 9.00 5.01 -3.03
C ASP A 112 8.54 5.39 -1.61
N ILE A 113 7.46 6.17 -1.50
CA ILE A 113 6.86 6.54 -0.21
C ILE A 113 6.06 5.38 0.38
N MET A 114 5.21 4.74 -0.43
CA MET A 114 4.19 3.80 0.07
C MET A 114 4.69 2.36 0.23
N THR A 115 5.80 2.00 -0.40
CA THR A 115 6.33 0.64 -0.38
C THR A 115 7.82 0.61 -0.04
N ARG A 116 8.38 -0.56 0.15
CA ARG A 116 9.83 -0.75 0.25
C ARG A 116 10.36 -1.09 -1.13
N MET A 117 10.66 -0.03 -1.88
CA MET A 117 11.02 -0.09 -3.29
C MET A 117 12.50 -0.47 -3.51
N GLY A 118 12.76 -1.13 -4.61
CA GLY A 118 14.10 -1.43 -5.10
C GLY A 118 14.44 -2.93 -5.09
N ALA A 119 15.62 -3.28 -5.62
CA ALA A 119 16.08 -4.66 -5.79
C ALA A 119 16.11 -5.46 -4.46
N GLN A 120 16.28 -4.78 -3.33
CA GLN A 120 16.23 -5.41 -2.01
C GLN A 120 14.88 -6.09 -1.70
N ALA A 121 13.80 -5.70 -2.36
CA ALA A 121 12.50 -6.34 -2.21
C ALA A 121 12.55 -7.84 -2.56
N PHE A 122 13.37 -8.20 -3.54
CA PHE A 122 13.52 -9.59 -3.96
C PHE A 122 14.30 -10.50 -2.99
N LYS A 123 14.94 -9.94 -1.96
CA LYS A 123 15.63 -10.73 -0.92
C LYS A 123 14.69 -11.68 -0.15
N ASN A 124 13.39 -11.44 -0.23
CA ASN A 124 12.38 -12.31 0.39
C ASN A 124 11.95 -13.47 -0.51
N LEU A 125 12.38 -13.48 -1.79
CA LEU A 125 12.05 -14.55 -2.71
C LEU A 125 13.18 -15.59 -2.70
N PRO A 126 12.87 -16.90 -2.72
CA PRO A 126 13.83 -17.93 -3.09
C PRO A 126 14.40 -17.65 -4.48
N ASP A 127 15.66 -18.02 -4.72
CA ASP A 127 16.39 -17.74 -5.97
C ASP A 127 15.70 -18.25 -7.24
N ASP A 128 14.89 -19.32 -7.11
CA ASP A 128 14.11 -19.94 -8.19
C ASP A 128 12.63 -19.59 -8.20
N SER A 129 12.21 -18.67 -7.31
CA SER A 129 10.80 -18.29 -7.18
C SER A 129 10.39 -17.29 -8.24
N ASN A 130 9.24 -17.57 -8.87
CA ASN A 130 8.48 -16.63 -9.69
C ASN A 130 7.20 -16.15 -8.98
N ASP A 131 7.11 -16.34 -7.65
CA ASP A 131 5.92 -15.99 -6.86
C ASP A 131 5.95 -14.51 -6.46
N PHE A 132 5.66 -13.65 -7.40
CA PHE A 132 5.51 -12.22 -7.18
C PHE A 132 4.27 -11.67 -7.89
N GLY A 133 3.67 -10.64 -7.30
CA GLY A 133 2.57 -9.90 -7.90
C GLY A 133 3.04 -8.93 -8.98
N SER A 134 2.20 -8.64 -9.96
CA SER A 134 2.44 -7.55 -10.92
C SER A 134 1.31 -6.55 -10.86
N ILE A 135 1.67 -5.28 -10.84
CA ILE A 135 0.75 -4.14 -10.93
C ILE A 135 1.18 -3.30 -12.14
N ASN A 136 0.23 -2.89 -12.95
CA ASN A 136 0.52 -2.09 -14.12
C ASN A 136 -0.36 -0.84 -14.10
N SER A 137 0.26 0.32 -14.28
CA SER A 137 -0.43 1.58 -14.47
C SER A 137 0.19 2.36 -15.62
N ALA A 138 -0.64 3.04 -16.39
CA ALA A 138 -0.21 3.90 -17.47
C ALA A 138 -0.97 5.23 -17.40
N TYR A 139 -0.42 6.27 -18.04
CA TYR A 139 -1.00 7.63 -18.05
C TYR A 139 -1.15 8.27 -16.67
N GLY A 140 -0.19 8.01 -15.77
CA GLY A 140 -0.25 8.53 -14.41
C GLY A 140 -1.39 7.96 -13.56
N GLY A 141 -1.82 6.73 -13.87
CA GLY A 141 -2.94 6.05 -13.22
C GLY A 141 -2.81 5.94 -11.69
N ASN A 142 -3.79 5.31 -11.08
CA ASN A 142 -4.01 5.31 -9.63
C ASN A 142 -2.79 4.83 -8.83
N VAL A 143 -2.20 5.74 -8.06
CA VAL A 143 -1.05 5.47 -7.16
C VAL A 143 -1.40 4.55 -5.99
N LEU A 144 -2.67 4.29 -5.75
CA LEU A 144 -3.16 3.43 -4.66
C LEU A 144 -3.36 1.97 -5.09
N LEU A 145 -2.89 1.57 -6.28
CA LEU A 145 -2.96 0.17 -6.72
C LEU A 145 -2.24 -0.77 -5.73
N GLY A 146 -1.05 -0.40 -5.28
CA GLY A 146 -0.32 -1.14 -4.25
C GLY A 146 -1.04 -1.20 -2.91
N LYS A 147 -1.72 -0.12 -2.52
CA LYS A 147 -2.42 0.02 -1.25
C LYS A 147 -3.77 -0.67 -1.25
N LYS A 148 -4.74 -0.16 -1.99
CA LYS A 148 -6.13 -0.63 -1.90
C LYS A 148 -6.40 -1.88 -2.74
N CYS A 149 -5.81 -1.98 -3.92
CA CYS A 149 -6.02 -3.15 -4.76
C CYS A 149 -5.17 -4.35 -4.27
N PHE A 150 -3.86 -4.15 -4.07
CA PHE A 150 -2.97 -5.23 -3.68
C PHE A 150 -3.01 -5.51 -2.17
N ALA A 151 -2.62 -4.55 -1.33
CA ALA A 151 -2.42 -4.78 0.10
C ALA A 151 -3.71 -5.00 0.90
N LEU A 152 -4.88 -4.67 0.35
CA LEU A 152 -6.16 -4.95 0.99
C LEU A 152 -6.97 -6.00 0.22
N ARG A 153 -7.39 -5.73 -1.02
CA ARG A 153 -8.33 -6.61 -1.73
C ARG A 153 -7.72 -7.93 -2.17
N ILE A 154 -6.60 -7.90 -2.88
CA ILE A 154 -5.90 -9.13 -3.32
C ILE A 154 -5.32 -9.84 -2.11
N ALA A 155 -4.72 -9.11 -1.17
CA ALA A 155 -4.15 -9.66 0.04
C ALA A 155 -5.18 -10.35 0.94
N SER A 156 -6.44 -9.91 0.99
CA SER A 156 -7.49 -10.61 1.75
C SER A 156 -7.75 -12.01 1.19
N TYR A 157 -7.74 -12.16 -0.14
CA TYR A 157 -7.86 -13.46 -0.79
C TYR A 157 -6.61 -14.34 -0.53
N GLN A 158 -5.41 -13.78 -0.70
CA GLN A 158 -4.17 -14.49 -0.43
C GLN A 158 -4.08 -14.92 1.04
N GLY A 159 -4.39 -13.99 1.96
CA GLY A 159 -4.42 -14.27 3.39
C GLY A 159 -5.34 -15.42 3.76
N TRP A 160 -6.55 -15.44 3.21
CA TRP A 160 -7.47 -16.56 3.40
C TRP A 160 -6.88 -17.89 2.92
N LYS A 161 -6.21 -17.93 1.78
CA LYS A 161 -5.56 -19.14 1.27
C LYS A 161 -4.36 -19.59 2.10
N GLU A 162 -3.62 -18.65 2.68
CA GLU A 162 -2.35 -18.89 3.38
C GLU A 162 -2.49 -18.88 4.92
N GLY A 163 -3.70 -18.70 5.46
CA GLY A 163 -3.96 -18.70 6.89
C GLY A 163 -3.50 -17.43 7.62
N TRP A 164 -3.69 -16.26 7.01
CA TRP A 164 -3.50 -14.94 7.61
C TRP A 164 -4.61 -13.98 7.13
N MET A 165 -4.67 -12.79 7.70
CA MET A 165 -5.72 -11.82 7.41
C MET A 165 -5.13 -10.51 6.92
N ALA A 166 -5.73 -9.91 5.90
CA ALA A 166 -5.51 -8.53 5.49
C ALA A 166 -6.77 -7.72 5.80
N GLU A 167 -6.63 -6.74 6.68
CA GLU A 167 -7.77 -6.01 7.24
C GLU A 167 -7.61 -4.49 7.10
N HIS A 168 -8.74 -3.80 6.96
CA HIS A 168 -8.80 -2.35 6.94
C HIS A 168 -8.75 -1.81 8.38
N MET A 169 -7.58 -1.91 8.98
CA MET A 169 -7.31 -1.59 10.38
C MET A 169 -6.07 -0.74 10.54
N LEU A 170 -6.10 0.15 11.53
CA LEU A 170 -4.91 0.78 12.07
C LEU A 170 -4.12 -0.18 12.97
N ILE A 171 -2.85 0.08 13.17
CA ILE A 171 -2.01 -0.53 14.21
C ILE A 171 -1.39 0.58 15.05
N LEU A 172 -1.71 0.60 16.33
CA LEU A 172 -1.31 1.61 17.30
C LEU A 172 -0.53 0.96 18.44
N GLY A 173 0.57 1.57 18.86
CA GLY A 173 1.29 1.18 20.06
C GLY A 173 1.06 2.20 21.18
N VAL A 174 0.71 1.70 22.36
CA VAL A 174 0.61 2.50 23.61
C VAL A 174 1.68 1.99 24.56
N LYS A 175 2.67 2.81 24.83
CA LYS A 175 3.70 2.54 25.83
C LYS A 175 3.28 3.16 27.16
N LYS A 176 3.28 2.34 28.20
CA LYS A 176 2.98 2.75 29.58
C LYS A 176 4.24 3.29 30.28
N PRO A 177 4.06 4.00 31.42
CA PRO A 177 5.18 4.52 32.20
C PRO A 177 6.16 3.43 32.70
N ASP A 178 5.68 2.21 32.91
CA ASP A 178 6.49 1.05 33.28
C ASP A 178 7.30 0.43 32.12
N GLY A 179 7.16 1.00 30.92
CA GLY A 179 7.83 0.51 29.70
C GLY A 179 7.07 -0.59 28.96
N ASP A 180 5.99 -1.14 29.51
CA ASP A 180 5.15 -2.15 28.83
C ASP A 180 4.43 -1.50 27.64
N ILE A 181 4.43 -2.18 26.49
CA ILE A 181 3.80 -1.71 25.26
C ILE A 181 2.60 -2.60 24.93
N LYS A 182 1.45 -1.96 24.74
CA LYS A 182 0.26 -2.63 24.23
C LYS A 182 0.01 -2.22 22.79
N TYR A 183 -0.06 -3.21 21.89
CA TYR A 183 -0.44 -2.99 20.51
C TYR A 183 -1.94 -3.20 20.35
N ILE A 184 -2.55 -2.32 19.57
CA ILE A 184 -3.99 -2.30 19.32
C ILE A 184 -4.19 -2.24 17.81
N THR A 185 -5.01 -3.15 17.29
CA THR A 185 -5.56 -3.05 15.93
C THR A 185 -7.01 -2.64 16.02
N ALA A 186 -7.47 -1.73 15.15
CA ALA A 186 -8.84 -1.28 15.19
C ALA A 186 -9.39 -0.99 13.78
N ALA A 187 -10.55 -1.57 13.50
CA ALA A 187 -11.30 -1.36 12.27
C ALA A 187 -12.29 -0.20 12.40
N PHE A 188 -12.30 0.64 11.41
CA PHE A 188 -13.27 1.73 11.29
C PHE A 188 -13.78 1.82 9.85
N PRO A 189 -15.06 2.10 9.63
CA PRO A 189 -15.56 2.49 8.32
C PRO A 189 -14.81 3.71 7.76
N SER A 190 -14.93 3.92 6.47
CA SER A 190 -14.35 5.11 5.83
C SER A 190 -14.86 6.40 6.46
N ALA A 191 -13.99 7.40 6.58
CA ALA A 191 -14.28 8.72 7.16
C ALA A 191 -14.71 8.73 8.64
N CYS A 192 -14.45 7.68 9.40
CA CYS A 192 -14.76 7.60 10.84
C CYS A 192 -13.60 8.01 11.76
N GLY A 193 -12.52 8.57 11.22
CA GLY A 193 -11.40 9.05 12.02
C GLY A 193 -10.32 8.01 12.35
N LYS A 194 -10.23 6.90 11.61
CA LYS A 194 -9.22 5.85 11.80
C LYS A 194 -7.79 6.42 11.79
N THR A 195 -7.42 7.18 10.78
CA THR A 195 -6.10 7.82 10.67
C THR A 195 -5.85 8.80 11.83
N ASN A 196 -6.87 9.57 12.25
CA ASN A 196 -6.74 10.46 13.40
C ASN A 196 -6.46 9.68 14.69
N LEU A 197 -7.10 8.54 14.90
CA LEU A 197 -6.83 7.69 16.05
C LEU A 197 -5.43 7.06 15.96
N ALA A 198 -5.01 6.62 14.77
CA ALA A 198 -3.67 6.07 14.56
C ALA A 198 -2.56 7.06 14.92
N MET A 199 -2.80 8.35 14.68
CA MET A 199 -1.88 9.46 14.95
C MET A 199 -2.22 10.18 16.27
N LEU A 200 -2.84 9.48 17.23
CA LEU A 200 -3.27 10.05 18.50
C LEU A 200 -2.09 10.67 19.26
N ILE A 201 -2.24 11.94 19.63
CA ILE A 201 -1.36 12.61 20.58
C ILE A 201 -1.97 12.41 21.97
N PRO A 202 -1.23 11.80 22.93
CA PRO A 202 -1.76 11.62 24.28
C PRO A 202 -2.18 12.96 24.90
N PRO A 203 -3.35 13.02 25.56
CA PRO A 203 -3.72 14.19 26.35
C PRO A 203 -2.63 14.54 27.37
N GLU A 204 -2.50 15.84 27.70
CA GLU A 204 -1.41 16.39 28.51
C GLU A 204 -1.18 15.64 29.84
N GLY A 205 -2.27 15.23 30.52
CA GLY A 205 -2.19 14.47 31.77
C GLY A 205 -1.52 13.09 31.60
N TYR A 206 -1.85 12.38 30.54
CA TYR A 206 -1.23 11.08 30.24
C TYR A 206 0.22 11.24 29.77
N LYS A 207 0.50 12.27 28.97
CA LYS A 207 1.87 12.57 28.54
C LYS A 207 2.78 12.88 29.75
N LYS A 208 2.29 13.70 30.70
CA LYS A 208 3.00 13.97 31.95
C LYS A 208 3.16 12.74 32.84
N ALA A 209 2.21 11.81 32.78
CA ALA A 209 2.30 10.54 33.48
C ALA A 209 3.23 9.51 32.79
N GLY A 210 3.86 9.86 31.65
CA GLY A 210 4.83 9.03 30.96
C GLY A 210 4.24 8.06 29.92
N TYR A 211 2.98 8.25 29.52
CA TYR A 211 2.41 7.49 28.40
C TYR A 211 2.87 8.05 27.07
N GLU A 212 3.25 7.17 26.16
CA GLU A 212 3.59 7.48 24.78
C GLU A 212 2.66 6.71 23.83
N VAL A 213 2.29 7.34 22.71
CA VAL A 213 1.54 6.69 21.63
C VAL A 213 2.33 6.81 20.35
N PHE A 214 2.41 5.73 19.59
CA PHE A 214 3.07 5.72 18.29
C PHE A 214 2.29 4.90 17.27
N THR A 215 2.34 5.35 16.02
CA THR A 215 1.67 4.71 14.89
C THR A 215 2.58 3.65 14.29
N VAL A 216 2.07 2.43 14.12
CA VAL A 216 2.72 1.37 13.32
C VAL A 216 2.14 1.35 11.91
N GLY A 217 0.83 1.57 11.79
CA GLY A 217 0.12 1.70 10.53
C GLY A 217 -1.24 2.36 10.74
N ASP A 218 -1.69 3.16 9.78
CA ASP A 218 -2.92 3.93 9.93
C ASP A 218 -4.14 3.34 9.21
N ASP A 219 -3.93 2.40 8.28
CA ASP A 219 -5.00 2.02 7.35
C ASP A 219 -5.14 0.51 7.11
N ILE A 220 -4.05 -0.23 6.94
CA ILE A 220 -4.08 -1.67 6.63
C ILE A 220 -3.18 -2.43 7.60
N ALA A 221 -3.69 -3.54 8.13
CA ALA A 221 -2.97 -4.48 8.94
C ALA A 221 -2.99 -5.87 8.31
N TRP A 222 -1.83 -6.50 8.20
CA TRP A 222 -1.73 -7.92 7.92
C TRP A 222 -1.44 -8.66 9.21
N MET A 223 -2.30 -9.63 9.53
CA MET A 223 -2.26 -10.32 10.80
C MET A 223 -2.16 -11.82 10.62
N LYS A 224 -1.30 -12.45 11.41
CA LYS A 224 -1.11 -13.89 11.42
C LYS A 224 -0.88 -14.38 12.85
N GLN A 225 -1.45 -15.54 13.17
CA GLN A 225 -1.13 -16.21 14.41
C GLN A 225 0.26 -16.84 14.33
N GLY A 226 1.10 -16.53 15.29
CA GLY A 226 2.43 -17.11 15.42
C GLY A 226 2.39 -18.52 16.06
N PRO A 227 3.53 -19.23 16.03
CA PRO A 227 3.64 -20.57 16.62
C PRO A 227 3.43 -20.59 18.15
N ASP A 228 3.58 -19.45 18.81
CA ASP A 228 3.32 -19.24 20.23
C ASP A 228 1.85 -18.94 20.56
N GLY A 229 0.96 -19.00 19.55
CA GLY A 229 -0.46 -18.71 19.66
C GLY A 229 -0.82 -17.22 19.74
N ARG A 230 0.15 -16.31 19.71
CA ARG A 230 -0.10 -14.87 19.72
C ARG A 230 -0.45 -14.37 18.33
N LEU A 231 -1.24 -13.33 18.26
CA LEU A 231 -1.52 -12.62 17.03
C LEU A 231 -0.44 -11.57 16.77
N TYR A 232 0.19 -11.67 15.61
CA TYR A 232 1.17 -10.70 15.11
C TYR A 232 0.55 -9.86 14.01
N ALA A 233 0.87 -8.58 13.98
CA ALA A 233 0.41 -7.65 12.96
C ALA A 233 1.59 -6.92 12.32
N ILE A 234 1.55 -6.73 11.02
CA ILE A 234 2.48 -5.86 10.29
C ILE A 234 1.71 -4.80 9.51
N ASN A 235 2.32 -3.64 9.34
CA ASN A 235 1.88 -2.67 8.36
C ASN A 235 2.49 -3.04 6.99
N PRO A 236 1.69 -3.37 5.97
CA PRO A 236 2.22 -3.65 4.63
C PRO A 236 2.81 -2.41 3.98
N GLU A 237 2.30 -1.22 4.32
CA GLU A 237 2.74 0.06 3.76
C GLU A 237 4.01 0.57 4.44
N ASN A 238 4.76 1.43 3.75
CA ASN A 238 5.94 2.11 4.30
C ASN A 238 5.59 3.54 4.75
N GLY A 239 4.80 4.27 3.96
CA GLY A 239 4.36 5.63 4.26
C GLY A 239 2.87 5.71 4.57
N PHE A 240 2.37 6.93 4.64
CA PHE A 240 0.98 7.24 4.95
C PHE A 240 0.29 7.91 3.76
N PHE A 241 -1.00 7.64 3.62
CA PHE A 241 -1.86 8.30 2.66
C PHE A 241 -3.05 8.92 3.40
N GLY A 242 -3.29 10.18 3.16
CA GLY A 242 -4.44 10.91 3.71
C GLY A 242 -5.15 11.71 2.64
N VAL A 243 -6.46 11.90 2.81
CA VAL A 243 -7.28 12.80 2.00
C VAL A 243 -7.53 14.05 2.83
N ALA A 244 -7.05 15.19 2.34
CA ALA A 244 -7.36 16.47 2.93
C ALA A 244 -8.80 16.88 2.55
N PRO A 245 -9.59 17.45 3.47
CA PRO A 245 -10.92 17.96 3.19
C PRO A 245 -10.88 19.19 2.31
#